data_7556f055c543558e579c9105c5c2e559
#
_entry.id   7556f055c543558e579c9105c5c2e559
#
_cell.length_a   1.000
_cell.length_b   1.000
_cell.length_c   1.000
_cell.angle_alpha   90.00
_cell.angle_beta   90.00
_cell.angle_gamma   90.00
#
_symmetry.space_group_name_H-M   'P 1'
#
loop_
_entity.id
_entity.type
_entity.pdbx_description
1 polymer ?
#
loop_
_entity_poly.entity_id
_entity_poly.type
_entity_poly.pdbx_seq_one_letter_code
_entity_poly.pdbx_strand_id
1 'polypeptide(L)'
;MSQATMTKPSSAKSTYDPYASMDGQDASASSYQADSVPAEPQYKLVIDENVVEKISSKAAQKIDGIIDMKGNLLSRVQEGLGGNDKTKGVDADVVDDKNTKLDLDIVLEYGKSATDVFDQIKKVVGQDIKDMTGLNVIEMTVNVVDVMTQDEYDQKNGNNTDDGQSGYSNDQ
;
A
#
# COMPACT_ATOMS: atom_id res chain seq x y z
N MET A 1 -36.82 -42.30 -27.28
CA MET A 1 -38.15 -42.01 -27.84
C MET A 1 -38.44 -40.57 -27.60
N SER A 2 -38.62 -39.91 -28.67
CA SER A 2 -39.42 -38.79 -29.16
C SER A 2 -38.88 -37.42 -28.82
N GLN A 3 -38.22 -36.76 -29.78
CA GLN A 3 -38.69 -35.90 -30.91
C GLN A 3 -39.31 -34.58 -30.39
N ALA A 4 -38.60 -33.48 -30.62
CA ALA A 4 -38.66 -32.54 -31.72
C ALA A 4 -39.96 -31.73 -31.75
N THR A 5 -39.85 -30.42 -31.77
CA THR A 5 -40.49 -29.62 -32.82
C THR A 5 -39.91 -28.20 -32.87
N MET A 6 -39.47 -27.90 -34.04
CA MET A 6 -39.28 -26.56 -34.62
C MET A 6 -40.60 -25.79 -34.70
N THR A 7 -40.56 -24.48 -34.53
CA THR A 7 -41.40 -23.56 -35.33
C THR A 7 -40.73 -22.21 -35.52
N LYS A 8 -40.37 -21.94 -36.75
CA LYS A 8 -40.33 -20.62 -37.39
C LYS A 8 -41.70 -20.42 -38.05
N PRO A 9 -42.33 -19.28 -38.12
CA PRO A 9 -42.12 -18.33 -39.19
C PRO A 9 -42.42 -16.87 -38.79
N SER A 10 -42.21 -15.87 -39.53
CA SER A 10 -42.84 -15.36 -40.72
C SER A 10 -42.60 -13.85 -40.79
N SER A 11 -41.88 -13.44 -41.76
CA SER A 11 -42.25 -12.56 -42.85
C SER A 11 -43.36 -11.54 -42.55
N ALA A 12 -42.99 -10.26 -42.47
CA ALA A 12 -43.90 -9.16 -42.77
C ALA A 12 -43.22 -8.13 -43.67
N LYS A 13 -43.66 -8.17 -44.82
CA LYS A 13 -43.78 -7.29 -45.98
C LYS A 13 -43.26 -5.85 -45.85
N SER A 14 -42.30 -5.54 -46.67
CA SER A 14 -42.00 -4.24 -47.20
C SER A 14 -43.20 -3.67 -47.98
N THR A 15 -43.71 -2.54 -47.52
CA THR A 15 -44.64 -1.75 -48.33
C THR A 15 -43.81 -0.69 -49.03
N TYR A 16 -43.63 -0.91 -50.33
CA TYR A 16 -43.08 0.02 -51.27
C TYR A 16 -44.14 1.10 -51.54
N ASP A 17 -43.83 2.36 -51.25
CA ASP A 17 -44.58 3.53 -51.57
C ASP A 17 -44.05 4.17 -52.87
N PRO A 18 -44.78 4.15 -53.99
CA PRO A 18 -44.29 4.65 -55.25
C PRO A 18 -44.57 6.12 -55.53
N TYR A 19 -44.94 6.93 -54.54
CA TYR A 19 -45.27 8.34 -54.69
C TYR A 19 -44.45 9.29 -53.81
N ALA A 20 -43.13 9.21 -53.90
CA ALA A 20 -42.31 10.31 -53.41
C ALA A 20 -41.64 10.95 -54.62
N SER A 21 -42.41 11.78 -55.33
CA SER A 21 -41.86 12.65 -56.39
C SER A 21 -41.33 13.93 -55.77
N MET A 22 -40.11 14.20 -56.11
CA MET A 22 -39.43 15.47 -56.39
C MET A 22 -40.15 16.78 -55.95
N ASP A 23 -39.55 17.53 -55.09
CA ASP A 23 -39.05 18.88 -55.46
C ASP A 23 -38.33 19.54 -54.26
N GLY A 24 -37.30 20.31 -54.59
CA GLY A 24 -36.83 21.41 -53.76
C GLY A 24 -35.49 21.21 -53.08
N GLN A 25 -34.43 21.62 -53.79
CA GLN A 25 -33.19 22.14 -53.28
C GLN A 25 -33.37 22.88 -51.95
N ASP A 26 -32.61 22.51 -50.90
CA ASP A 26 -31.60 23.41 -50.40
C ASP A 26 -30.67 22.71 -49.43
N ALA A 27 -29.41 22.84 -49.75
CA ALA A 27 -28.33 22.36 -48.95
C ALA A 27 -28.23 23.16 -47.63
N SER A 28 -28.35 22.49 -46.54
CA SER A 28 -27.68 22.83 -45.31
C SER A 28 -27.33 21.52 -44.63
N ALA A 29 -26.14 21.06 -44.95
CA ALA A 29 -25.46 20.05 -44.14
C ALA A 29 -25.22 20.66 -42.75
N SER A 30 -26.23 20.60 -41.87
CA SER A 30 -26.03 20.71 -40.46
C SER A 30 -25.27 19.46 -40.05
N SER A 31 -23.95 19.60 -39.93
CA SER A 31 -23.10 18.68 -39.25
C SER A 31 -23.61 18.62 -37.81
N TYR A 32 -24.45 17.63 -37.54
CA TYR A 32 -24.68 17.22 -36.14
C TYR A 32 -23.31 16.73 -35.64
N GLN A 33 -22.59 17.64 -34.97
CA GLN A 33 -21.51 17.25 -34.10
C GLN A 33 -22.14 16.31 -33.11
N ALA A 34 -21.73 15.05 -33.21
CA ALA A 34 -22.00 14.10 -32.15
C ALA A 34 -21.49 14.77 -30.85
N ASP A 35 -22.44 15.14 -29.99
CA ASP A 35 -22.12 15.55 -28.65
C ASP A 35 -21.19 14.49 -28.06
N SER A 36 -19.93 14.86 -27.89
CA SER A 36 -18.97 14.04 -27.19
C SER A 36 -19.53 13.86 -25.77
N VAL A 37 -20.10 12.69 -25.52
CA VAL A 37 -20.50 12.30 -24.17
C VAL A 37 -19.27 12.55 -23.29
N PRO A 38 -19.35 13.39 -22.25
CA PRO A 38 -18.21 13.64 -21.39
C PRO A 38 -17.71 12.29 -20.89
N ALA A 39 -16.43 12.00 -21.15
CA ALA A 39 -15.84 10.76 -20.65
C ALA A 39 -16.02 10.70 -19.13
N GLU A 40 -16.60 9.62 -18.64
CA GLU A 40 -16.77 9.44 -17.20
C GLU A 40 -15.40 9.53 -16.51
N PRO A 41 -15.30 10.27 -15.38
CA PRO A 41 -14.03 10.40 -14.68
C PRO A 41 -13.56 9.02 -14.20
N GLN A 42 -12.30 8.71 -14.47
CA GLN A 42 -11.67 7.48 -13.98
C GLN A 42 -10.84 7.77 -12.73
N TYR A 43 -11.06 6.99 -11.69
CA TYR A 43 -10.35 7.12 -10.42
C TYR A 43 -9.46 5.90 -10.21
N LYS A 44 -8.20 6.14 -9.84
CA LYS A 44 -7.25 5.08 -9.48
C LYS A 44 -6.57 5.44 -8.16
N LEU A 45 -6.62 4.53 -7.19
CA LEU A 45 -5.83 4.61 -5.96
C LEU A 45 -4.57 3.76 -6.15
N VAL A 46 -3.41 4.35 -5.87
CA VAL A 46 -2.12 3.65 -5.85
C VAL A 46 -1.54 3.81 -4.46
N ILE A 47 -1.16 2.71 -3.84
CA ILE A 47 -0.48 2.69 -2.55
C ILE A 47 1.00 2.42 -2.82
N ASP A 48 1.84 3.32 -2.35
CA ASP A 48 3.30 3.21 -2.43
C ASP A 48 3.84 2.28 -1.33
N GLU A 49 4.92 1.55 -1.62
CA GLU A 49 5.60 0.65 -0.68
C GLU A 49 5.97 1.36 0.63
N ASN A 50 6.47 2.58 0.56
CA ASN A 50 6.80 3.39 1.75
C ASN A 50 5.61 3.61 2.68
N VAL A 51 4.38 3.64 2.15
CA VAL A 51 3.17 3.76 2.98
C VAL A 51 2.95 2.47 3.76
N VAL A 52 3.09 1.32 3.09
CA VAL A 52 2.96 -0.01 3.71
C VAL A 52 4.05 -0.21 4.76
N GLU A 53 5.30 0.14 4.46
CA GLU A 53 6.42 0.10 5.40
C GLU A 53 6.15 0.94 6.66
N LYS A 54 5.69 2.18 6.49
CA LYS A 54 5.37 3.09 7.62
C LYS A 54 4.25 2.56 8.49
N ILE A 55 3.19 2.01 7.90
CA ILE A 55 2.10 1.38 8.64
C ILE A 55 2.64 0.18 9.42
N SER A 56 3.39 -0.71 8.76
CA SER A 56 3.96 -1.92 9.37
C SER A 56 4.88 -1.60 10.53
N SER A 57 5.79 -0.64 10.36
CA SER A 57 6.69 -0.19 11.43
C SER A 57 5.92 0.38 12.64
N LYS A 58 4.92 1.21 12.40
CA LYS A 58 4.08 1.78 13.46
C LYS A 58 3.22 0.73 14.17
N ALA A 59 2.73 -0.25 13.43
CA ALA A 59 1.96 -1.35 13.99
C ALA A 59 2.85 -2.28 14.83
N ALA A 60 4.03 -2.65 14.33
CA ALA A 60 4.98 -3.50 15.03
C ALA A 60 5.47 -2.90 16.36
N GLN A 61 5.73 -1.59 16.40
CA GLN A 61 6.15 -0.87 17.61
C GLN A 61 5.11 -0.89 18.76
N LYS A 62 3.87 -1.25 18.49
CA LYS A 62 2.82 -1.36 19.51
C LYS A 62 2.78 -2.75 20.17
N ILE A 63 3.55 -3.69 19.65
CA ILE A 63 3.51 -5.09 20.07
C ILE A 63 4.47 -5.29 21.25
N ASP A 64 3.93 -5.83 22.35
CA ASP A 64 4.72 -6.18 23.52
C ASP A 64 5.77 -7.26 23.18
N GLY A 65 7.03 -7.02 23.55
CA GLY A 65 8.15 -7.89 23.24
C GLY A 65 8.97 -7.46 22.04
N ILE A 66 8.59 -6.41 21.32
CA ILE A 66 9.45 -5.76 20.32
C ILE A 66 10.05 -4.50 20.95
N ILE A 67 11.36 -4.51 21.16
CA ILE A 67 12.08 -3.34 21.68
C ILE A 67 12.33 -2.31 20.58
N ASP A 68 12.77 -2.77 19.41
CA ASP A 68 13.09 -1.90 18.28
C ASP A 68 13.01 -2.65 16.94
N MET A 69 13.05 -1.87 15.87
CA MET A 69 13.19 -2.37 14.50
C MET A 69 14.63 -2.12 14.03
N LYS A 70 15.27 -3.12 13.40
CA LYS A 70 16.67 -2.99 12.95
C LYS A 70 16.79 -1.89 11.91
N GLY A 71 17.64 -0.96 12.16
CA GLY A 71 17.89 0.21 11.30
C GLY A 71 17.96 1.51 12.10
N ASN A 72 17.45 1.52 13.33
CA ASN A 72 17.50 2.70 14.19
C ASN A 72 18.91 2.98 14.75
N LEU A 73 19.73 1.93 14.94
CA LEU A 73 21.05 2.08 15.58
C LEU A 73 22.18 2.55 14.64
N LEU A 74 22.06 2.32 13.34
CA LEU A 74 23.12 2.68 12.38
C LEU A 74 22.79 3.91 11.51
N SER A 75 21.57 4.38 11.51
CA SER A 75 21.13 5.44 10.58
C SER A 75 21.30 6.86 11.14
N ARG A 76 21.65 7.03 12.43
CA ARG A 76 21.95 8.36 13.00
C ARG A 76 23.22 9.01 12.44
N VAL A 77 24.11 8.23 11.84
CA VAL A 77 25.38 8.76 11.27
C VAL A 77 25.24 9.16 9.81
N GLN A 78 24.17 8.78 9.12
CA GLN A 78 24.04 8.96 7.67
C GLN A 78 22.91 9.91 7.25
N GLU A 79 22.27 10.61 8.19
CA GLU A 79 21.22 11.60 7.90
C GLU A 79 21.71 12.90 7.20
N GLY A 80 23.02 13.00 6.92
CA GLY A 80 23.60 14.14 6.20
C GLY A 80 23.60 14.06 4.67
N LEU A 81 23.24 12.95 4.06
CA LEU A 81 23.33 12.75 2.62
C LEU A 81 22.03 12.10 2.09
N GLY A 82 20.94 12.89 1.99
CA GLY A 82 19.82 12.68 1.07
C GLY A 82 19.41 11.23 0.74
N GLY A 83 19.47 10.31 1.68
CA GLY A 83 19.08 8.91 1.47
C GLY A 83 17.63 8.69 1.82
N ASN A 84 16.89 8.04 0.92
CA ASN A 84 15.51 7.59 1.06
C ASN A 84 15.21 7.17 2.50
N ASP A 85 14.16 7.76 3.04
CA ASP A 85 13.55 7.48 4.33
C ASP A 85 12.95 6.05 4.31
N LYS A 86 13.82 5.04 4.10
CA LYS A 86 13.43 3.64 4.23
C LYS A 86 13.05 3.44 5.67
N THR A 87 11.85 3.01 5.88
CA THR A 87 11.28 2.73 7.19
C THR A 87 12.10 1.61 7.81
N LYS A 88 12.95 1.97 8.74
CA LYS A 88 14.04 1.15 9.27
C LYS A 88 13.53 -0.20 9.76
N GLY A 89 14.08 -1.29 9.23
CA GLY A 89 13.74 -2.65 9.59
C GLY A 89 12.42 -3.15 9.03
N VAL A 90 11.85 -2.46 8.05
CA VAL A 90 10.70 -2.94 7.28
C VAL A 90 10.97 -2.74 5.81
N ASP A 91 10.73 -3.76 5.03
CA ASP A 91 10.72 -3.74 3.58
C ASP A 91 9.38 -4.26 3.10
N ALA A 92 8.75 -3.58 2.16
CA ALA A 92 7.47 -3.95 1.60
C ALA A 92 7.53 -3.99 0.09
N ASP A 93 6.87 -4.99 -0.50
CA ASP A 93 6.68 -5.14 -1.95
C ASP A 93 5.18 -5.16 -2.24
N VAL A 94 4.70 -4.14 -2.95
CA VAL A 94 3.31 -4.07 -3.40
C VAL A 94 3.18 -4.81 -4.72
N VAL A 95 2.79 -6.08 -4.65
CA VAL A 95 2.74 -7.00 -5.79
C VAL A 95 1.68 -6.59 -6.80
N ASP A 96 0.52 -6.15 -6.32
CA ASP A 96 -0.60 -5.70 -7.13
C ASP A 96 -1.55 -4.78 -6.34
N ASP A 97 -2.66 -4.36 -6.94
CA ASP A 97 -3.65 -3.45 -6.34
C ASP A 97 -4.34 -4.05 -5.07
N LYS A 98 -4.06 -5.30 -4.68
CA LYS A 98 -4.72 -6.00 -3.58
C LYS A 98 -3.76 -6.70 -2.62
N ASN A 99 -2.52 -6.93 -3.01
CA ASN A 99 -1.60 -7.82 -2.31
C ASN A 99 -0.24 -7.17 -2.08
N THR A 100 0.32 -7.41 -0.90
CA THR A 100 1.67 -6.98 -0.52
C THR A 100 2.42 -8.09 0.21
N LYS A 101 3.75 -8.04 0.13
CA LYS A 101 4.67 -8.85 0.92
C LYS A 101 5.42 -7.97 1.90
N LEU A 102 5.87 -8.55 3.00
CA LEU A 102 6.56 -7.84 4.07
C LEU A 102 7.75 -8.62 4.58
N ASP A 103 8.85 -7.91 4.79
CA ASP A 103 10.01 -8.36 5.56
C ASP A 103 10.23 -7.41 6.73
N LEU A 104 10.31 -7.96 7.95
CA LEU A 104 10.51 -7.19 9.17
C LEU A 104 11.74 -7.69 9.91
N ASP A 105 12.66 -6.80 10.23
CA ASP A 105 13.82 -7.05 11.09
C ASP A 105 13.54 -6.46 12.47
N ILE A 106 13.40 -7.31 13.49
CA ILE A 106 13.03 -6.88 14.83
C ILE A 106 14.12 -7.18 15.86
N VAL A 107 14.17 -6.36 16.91
CA VAL A 107 14.93 -6.63 18.14
C VAL A 107 13.93 -7.12 19.19
N LEU A 108 14.10 -8.35 19.63
CA LEU A 108 13.21 -8.98 20.61
C LEU A 108 13.63 -8.62 22.03
N GLU A 109 12.66 -8.42 22.91
CA GLU A 109 12.91 -8.26 24.33
C GLU A 109 13.34 -9.61 24.96
N TYR A 110 14.43 -9.57 25.75
CA TYR A 110 14.90 -10.77 26.47
C TYR A 110 13.81 -11.32 27.39
N GLY A 111 13.56 -12.62 27.28
CA GLY A 111 12.54 -13.32 28.06
C GLY A 111 11.17 -13.40 27.38
N LYS A 112 10.97 -12.76 26.24
CA LYS A 112 9.74 -12.91 25.45
C LYS A 112 9.84 -14.07 24.46
N SER A 113 8.71 -14.67 24.12
CA SER A 113 8.62 -15.74 23.15
C SER A 113 8.58 -15.17 21.74
N ALA A 114 9.57 -15.50 20.90
CA ALA A 114 9.61 -15.08 19.50
C ALA A 114 8.38 -15.56 18.71
N THR A 115 7.88 -16.75 19.02
CA THR A 115 6.69 -17.31 18.35
C THR A 115 5.42 -16.55 18.70
N ASP A 116 5.26 -16.15 19.97
CA ASP A 116 4.09 -15.38 20.40
C ASP A 116 4.12 -13.96 19.83
N VAL A 117 5.29 -13.34 19.78
CA VAL A 117 5.50 -12.03 19.12
C VAL A 117 5.20 -12.13 17.64
N PHE A 118 5.66 -13.17 16.96
CA PHE A 118 5.36 -13.41 15.55
C PHE A 118 3.85 -13.54 15.28
N ASP A 119 3.13 -14.27 16.13
CA ASP A 119 1.68 -14.41 16.03
C ASP A 119 0.94 -13.07 16.22
N GLN A 120 1.43 -12.22 17.13
CA GLN A 120 0.92 -10.87 17.29
C GLN A 120 1.22 -9.98 16.08
N ILE A 121 2.44 -10.04 15.52
CA ILE A 121 2.83 -9.29 14.31
C ILE A 121 1.89 -9.63 13.16
N LYS A 122 1.70 -10.91 12.86
CA LYS A 122 0.78 -11.33 11.79
C LYS A 122 -0.61 -10.73 11.95
N LYS A 123 -1.13 -10.72 13.17
CA LYS A 123 -2.47 -10.23 13.45
C LYS A 123 -2.55 -8.70 13.38
N VAL A 124 -1.66 -8.00 14.10
CA VAL A 124 -1.75 -6.54 14.26
C VAL A 124 -1.32 -5.83 12.97
N VAL A 125 -0.15 -6.20 12.43
CA VAL A 125 0.36 -5.56 11.20
C VAL A 125 -0.52 -5.89 10.00
N GLY A 126 -0.93 -7.16 9.86
CA GLY A 126 -1.83 -7.57 8.77
C GLY A 126 -3.18 -6.85 8.81
N GLN A 127 -3.73 -6.64 10.01
CA GLN A 127 -4.99 -5.92 10.18
C GLN A 127 -4.83 -4.42 9.88
N ASP A 128 -3.81 -3.76 10.44
CA ASP A 128 -3.58 -2.32 10.23
C ASP A 128 -3.37 -2.02 8.72
N ILE A 129 -2.60 -2.85 8.00
CA ILE A 129 -2.43 -2.71 6.55
C ILE A 129 -3.77 -2.85 5.83
N LYS A 130 -4.53 -3.90 6.15
CA LYS A 130 -5.82 -4.14 5.52
C LYS A 130 -6.80 -2.99 5.73
N ASP A 131 -6.87 -2.46 6.94
CA ASP A 131 -7.81 -1.41 7.31
C ASP A 131 -7.45 -0.05 6.70
N MET A 132 -6.15 0.25 6.58
CA MET A 132 -5.69 1.55 6.10
C MET A 132 -5.50 1.61 4.58
N THR A 133 -5.17 0.49 3.94
CA THR A 133 -4.81 0.47 2.51
C THR A 133 -5.72 -0.40 1.65
N GLY A 134 -6.42 -1.35 2.28
CA GLY A 134 -7.18 -2.38 1.57
C GLY A 134 -6.34 -3.55 1.05
N LEU A 135 -5.00 -3.49 1.17
CA LEU A 135 -4.10 -4.56 0.74
C LEU A 135 -4.16 -5.76 1.68
N ASN A 136 -3.93 -6.95 1.14
CA ASN A 136 -3.76 -8.16 1.92
C ASN A 136 -2.28 -8.51 1.98
N VAL A 137 -1.79 -8.84 3.16
CA VAL A 137 -0.44 -9.40 3.32
C VAL A 137 -0.48 -10.87 2.94
N ILE A 138 0.16 -11.22 1.82
CA ILE A 138 0.20 -12.61 1.30
C ILE A 138 1.46 -13.37 1.71
N GLU A 139 2.52 -12.65 2.11
CA GLU A 139 3.77 -13.22 2.60
C GLU A 139 4.32 -12.28 3.68
N MET A 140 4.79 -12.84 4.77
CA MET A 140 5.40 -12.09 5.86
C MET A 140 6.58 -12.86 6.43
N THR A 141 7.76 -12.27 6.35
CA THR A 141 8.98 -12.76 6.98
C THR A 141 9.28 -11.85 8.17
N VAL A 142 9.60 -12.45 9.31
CA VAL A 142 10.05 -11.73 10.50
C VAL A 142 11.39 -12.30 10.94
N ASN A 143 12.41 -11.47 10.84
CA ASN A 143 13.76 -11.82 11.28
C ASN A 143 13.99 -11.25 12.68
N VAL A 144 14.26 -12.10 13.64
CA VAL A 144 14.76 -11.68 14.95
C VAL A 144 16.26 -11.49 14.82
N VAL A 145 16.69 -10.24 14.72
CA VAL A 145 18.09 -9.88 14.41
C VAL A 145 18.93 -9.65 15.65
N ASP A 146 18.29 -9.37 16.78
CA ASP A 146 18.95 -9.21 18.08
C ASP A 146 17.96 -9.50 19.21
N VAL A 147 18.50 -9.76 20.41
CA VAL A 147 17.73 -9.90 21.64
C VAL A 147 18.38 -9.04 22.70
N MET A 148 17.63 -8.13 23.31
CA MET A 148 18.13 -7.19 24.32
C MET A 148 17.17 -7.09 25.50
N THR A 149 17.71 -6.72 26.66
CA THR A 149 16.89 -6.20 27.75
C THR A 149 16.55 -4.73 27.50
N GLN A 150 15.50 -4.23 28.17
CA GLN A 150 15.15 -2.82 28.11
C GLN A 150 16.31 -1.93 28.59
N ASP A 151 17.00 -2.34 29.65
CA ASP A 151 18.14 -1.61 30.21
C ASP A 151 19.31 -1.49 29.21
N GLU A 152 19.61 -2.57 28.46
CA GLU A 152 20.65 -2.55 27.42
C GLU A 152 20.28 -1.63 26.27
N TYR A 153 19.01 -1.62 25.90
CA TYR A 153 18.52 -0.74 24.85
C TYR A 153 18.60 0.73 25.27
N ASP A 154 18.17 1.05 26.48
CA ASP A 154 18.23 2.41 27.03
C ASP A 154 19.67 2.92 27.19
N GLN A 155 20.61 2.06 27.62
CA GLN A 155 22.03 2.40 27.67
C GLN A 155 22.62 2.69 26.29
N LYS A 156 22.27 1.90 25.27
CA LYS A 156 22.74 2.15 23.89
C LYS A 156 22.19 3.45 23.31
N ASN A 157 20.95 3.81 23.67
CA ASN A 157 20.32 5.03 23.20
C ASN A 157 20.62 6.26 24.07
N GLY A 158 20.87 6.08 25.37
CA GLY A 158 21.15 7.16 26.32
C GLY A 158 22.56 7.75 26.20
N ASN A 159 23.55 6.96 25.82
CA ASN A 159 24.93 7.43 25.67
C ASN A 159 25.17 8.41 24.49
N ASN A 160 24.15 8.68 23.68
CA ASN A 160 24.25 9.63 22.57
C ASN A 160 23.75 11.05 22.90
N THR A 161 23.40 11.34 24.16
CA THR A 161 22.89 12.67 24.55
C THR A 161 23.81 13.51 25.41
N ASP A 162 25.02 12.99 25.78
CA ASP A 162 25.90 13.67 26.74
C ASP A 162 27.32 14.01 26.20
N ASP A 163 27.44 14.42 24.94
CA ASP A 163 28.67 15.03 24.43
C ASP A 163 28.40 16.43 23.87
N GLY A 164 28.10 17.40 24.76
CA GLY A 164 27.90 18.78 24.29
C GLY A 164 27.76 19.84 25.35
N GLN A 165 28.40 19.68 26.53
CA GLN A 165 28.53 20.84 27.43
C GLN A 165 29.75 20.72 28.37
N SER A 166 30.96 20.73 27.83
CA SER A 166 32.12 21.10 28.64
C SER A 166 32.20 22.63 28.70
N GLY A 167 31.85 23.12 29.89
CA GLY A 167 31.90 24.53 30.22
C GLY A 167 33.29 25.12 30.03
N TYR A 168 33.32 26.28 29.40
CA TYR A 168 34.38 27.23 29.59
C TYR A 168 34.09 28.05 30.83
N SER A 169 34.68 27.62 31.96
CA SER A 169 34.91 28.52 33.08
C SER A 169 36.06 29.38 32.69
N ASN A 170 35.83 30.64 32.44
CA ASN A 170 36.89 31.63 32.35
C ASN A 170 36.95 32.38 33.69
N ASP A 171 37.93 31.98 34.53
CA ASP A 171 38.42 32.79 35.64
C ASP A 171 39.37 33.86 35.10
N GLN A 172 39.02 35.09 35.28
CA GLN A 172 39.86 36.22 35.66
C GLN A 172 38.97 37.39 36.05
#